data_8d8ec180ceafa85306a10d0981947777
#
_entry.id   8d8ec180ceafa85306a10d0981947777
#
_cell.length_a   1.000
_cell.length_b   1.000
_cell.length_c   1.000
_cell.angle_alpha   90.00
_cell.angle_beta   90.00
_cell.angle_gamma   90.00
#
_symmetry.space_group_name_H-M   'P 1'
#
loop_
_entity.id
_entity.type
_entity.pdbx_description
1 polymer ?
#
loop_
_entity_poly.entity_id
_entity_poly.type
_entity_poly.pdbx_seq_one_letter_code
_entity_poly.pdbx_strand_id
1 'polypeptide(L)'
;MITKAEGPDESLALGEGADPVLASYYRLMRLKRLYRQGWLKRGVPAELCESVAEHSFGTALLALLILGKGREGLDGQRAALLALVHEMGESYAGDITPVDGVSKERKRALERDSILRALEGHPDAAWFLALWEEFEEGASPEARFVRELDRLEMGLQAALHDAEGHPGMPEFFESARRSVREPRLRALLEEAIGAAGRAGRGSAR
;
A
#
# COMPACT_ATOMS: atom_id res chain seq x y z
N MET A 1 7.32 -8.50 13.11
CA MET A 1 6.81 -7.29 12.42
C MET A 1 7.36 -6.07 13.16
N ILE A 2 7.88 -5.08 12.43
CA ILE A 2 8.48 -3.87 13.02
C ILE A 2 7.50 -2.71 12.79
N THR A 3 7.24 -1.93 13.84
CA THR A 3 6.34 -0.76 13.82
C THR A 3 7.08 0.50 14.24
N LYS A 4 6.57 1.68 13.86
CA LYS A 4 7.14 3.01 14.21
C LYS A 4 7.11 3.32 15.71
N ALA A 5 6.34 2.60 16.49
CA ALA A 5 6.28 2.75 17.94
C ALA A 5 6.09 1.39 18.61
N GLU A 6 6.87 1.15 19.67
CA GLU A 6 6.61 0.07 20.62
C GLU A 6 5.51 0.54 21.57
N GLY A 7 4.51 -0.29 21.77
CA GLY A 7 3.46 -0.03 22.76
C GLY A 7 2.09 -0.49 22.29
N PRO A 8 1.15 -0.58 23.23
CA PRO A 8 -0.20 -0.97 22.87
C PRO A 8 -0.77 0.01 21.85
N ASP A 9 -1.41 -0.53 20.83
CA ASP A 9 -2.16 0.23 19.84
C ASP A 9 -3.36 1.00 20.43
N GLU A 10 -3.52 0.90 21.72
CA GLU A 10 -4.58 1.47 22.54
C GLU A 10 -4.11 2.72 23.28
N SER A 11 -3.21 3.50 22.66
CA SER A 11 -2.75 4.77 23.26
C SER A 11 -3.89 5.78 23.51
N LEU A 12 -5.06 5.54 22.94
CA LEU A 12 -6.30 6.22 23.29
C LEU A 12 -7.34 5.16 23.68
N ALA A 13 -7.51 4.93 24.99
CA ALA A 13 -8.60 4.12 25.50
C ALA A 13 -9.91 4.89 25.28
N LEU A 14 -10.60 4.56 24.21
CA LEU A 14 -11.97 5.04 24.00
C LEU A 14 -12.87 4.32 25.02
N GLY A 15 -13.64 5.09 25.82
CA GLY A 15 -14.56 4.53 26.79
C GLY A 15 -15.68 3.69 26.14
N GLU A 16 -16.37 2.92 26.97
CA GLU A 16 -17.58 2.20 26.53
C GLU A 16 -18.59 3.19 25.91
N GLY A 17 -19.11 2.86 24.72
CA GLY A 17 -20.03 3.72 23.98
C GLY A 17 -19.37 4.77 23.09
N ALA A 18 -18.08 4.70 22.83
CA ALA A 18 -17.41 5.57 21.85
C ALA A 18 -18.09 5.51 20.48
N ASP A 19 -18.11 6.66 19.79
CA ASP A 19 -18.63 6.74 18.42
C ASP A 19 -17.93 5.74 17.51
N PRO A 20 -18.66 4.87 16.78
CA PRO A 20 -18.08 3.85 15.93
C PRO A 20 -17.15 4.39 14.82
N VAL A 21 -17.42 5.59 14.30
CA VAL A 21 -16.55 6.25 13.31
C VAL A 21 -15.20 6.58 13.93
N LEU A 22 -15.22 7.15 15.14
CA LEU A 22 -14.00 7.49 15.87
C LEU A 22 -13.19 6.23 16.23
N ALA A 23 -13.86 5.19 16.70
CA ALA A 23 -13.25 3.92 17.02
C ALA A 23 -12.59 3.28 15.79
N SER A 24 -13.32 3.21 14.66
CA SER A 24 -12.79 2.68 13.40
C SER A 24 -11.62 3.51 12.87
N TYR A 25 -11.70 4.85 12.97
CA TYR A 25 -10.59 5.72 12.58
C TYR A 25 -9.29 5.36 13.31
N TYR A 26 -9.31 5.26 14.65
CA TYR A 26 -8.09 4.95 15.40
C TYR A 26 -7.59 3.53 15.13
N ARG A 27 -8.49 2.56 14.96
CA ARG A 27 -8.11 1.18 14.62
C ARG A 27 -7.43 1.11 13.26
N LEU A 28 -7.94 1.81 12.24
CA LEU A 28 -7.35 1.87 10.90
C LEU A 28 -6.05 2.70 10.88
N MET A 29 -5.93 3.75 11.71
CA MET A 29 -4.71 4.57 11.76
C MET A 29 -3.49 3.84 12.32
N ARG A 30 -3.63 2.57 12.74
CA ARG A 30 -2.51 1.65 12.97
C ARG A 30 -1.60 1.54 11.73
N LEU A 31 -2.18 1.65 10.53
CA LEU A 31 -1.43 1.67 9.26
C LEU A 31 -0.35 2.76 9.20
N LYS A 32 -0.53 3.89 9.92
CA LYS A 32 0.51 4.94 10.04
C LYS A 32 1.74 4.49 10.81
N ARG A 33 1.60 3.47 11.66
CA ARG A 33 2.68 2.92 12.50
C ARG A 33 3.29 1.66 11.92
N LEU A 34 2.63 1.04 10.97
CA LEU A 34 3.09 -0.18 10.32
C LEU A 34 4.04 0.20 9.18
N TYR A 35 5.32 -0.17 9.32
CA TYR A 35 6.28 -0.04 8.23
C TYR A 35 6.01 -1.03 7.11
N ARG A 36 6.32 -0.64 5.89
CA ARG A 36 6.43 -1.55 4.75
C ARG A 36 7.59 -2.51 4.99
N GLN A 37 7.26 -3.74 5.43
CA GLN A 37 8.23 -4.75 5.86
C GLN A 37 9.20 -5.15 4.76
N GLY A 38 8.81 -5.04 3.51
CA GLY A 38 9.65 -5.32 2.35
C GLY A 38 10.93 -4.49 2.35
N TRP A 39 10.85 -3.20 2.65
CA TRP A 39 12.00 -2.29 2.71
C TRP A 39 12.93 -2.61 3.87
N LEU A 40 12.38 -2.79 5.08
CA LEU A 40 13.17 -3.13 6.27
C LEU A 40 13.94 -4.45 6.07
N LYS A 41 13.32 -5.46 5.46
CA LYS A 41 13.95 -6.75 5.15
C LYS A 41 15.08 -6.64 4.13
N ARG A 42 15.18 -5.52 3.41
CA ARG A 42 16.26 -5.21 2.44
C ARG A 42 17.24 -4.18 2.95
N GLY A 43 17.17 -3.85 4.24
CA GLY A 43 18.15 -2.98 4.90
C GLY A 43 17.89 -1.48 4.72
N VAL A 44 16.71 -1.07 4.26
CA VAL A 44 16.30 0.34 4.33
C VAL A 44 16.14 0.70 5.81
N PRO A 45 16.81 1.76 6.31
CA PRO A 45 16.67 2.20 7.68
C PRO A 45 15.23 2.57 8.02
N ALA A 46 14.80 2.32 9.26
CA ALA A 46 13.44 2.58 9.70
C ALA A 46 13.03 4.05 9.55
N GLU A 47 13.97 4.97 9.69
CA GLU A 47 13.78 6.42 9.55
C GLU A 47 13.43 6.84 8.11
N LEU A 48 13.81 6.03 7.13
CA LEU A 48 13.56 6.25 5.70
C LEU A 48 12.47 5.35 5.14
N CYS A 49 12.01 4.40 5.96
CA CYS A 49 10.99 3.43 5.54
C CYS A 49 9.59 4.05 5.67
N GLU A 50 8.86 4.02 4.58
CA GLU A 50 7.45 4.43 4.58
C GLU A 50 6.57 3.51 5.44
N SER A 51 5.44 4.03 5.89
CA SER A 51 4.34 3.25 6.46
C SER A 51 3.41 2.74 5.37
N VAL A 52 2.59 1.74 5.72
CA VAL A 52 1.51 1.26 4.85
C VAL A 52 0.53 2.38 4.49
N ALA A 53 0.26 3.30 5.42
CA ALA A 53 -0.61 4.46 5.14
C ALA A 53 0.02 5.44 4.14
N GLU A 54 1.34 5.65 4.17
CA GLU A 54 2.05 6.49 3.20
C GLU A 54 2.03 5.87 1.81
N HIS A 55 2.23 4.55 1.69
CA HIS A 55 2.05 3.80 0.46
C HIS A 55 0.62 3.91 -0.10
N SER A 56 -0.41 3.70 0.73
CA SER A 56 -1.81 3.83 0.29
C SER A 56 -2.12 5.25 -0.20
N PHE A 57 -1.58 6.28 0.46
CA PHE A 57 -1.69 7.67 0.01
C PHE A 57 -0.99 7.86 -1.35
N GLY A 58 0.23 7.36 -1.53
CA GLY A 58 0.99 7.41 -2.78
C GLY A 58 0.24 6.77 -3.93
N THR A 59 -0.31 5.56 -3.72
CA THR A 59 -1.10 4.83 -4.71
C THR A 59 -2.36 5.60 -5.11
N ALA A 60 -3.09 6.18 -4.13
CA ALA A 60 -4.28 6.98 -4.40
C ALA A 60 -3.95 8.29 -5.15
N LEU A 61 -2.84 8.94 -4.80
CA LEU A 61 -2.36 10.13 -5.48
C LEU A 61 -1.99 9.82 -6.94
N LEU A 62 -1.31 8.69 -7.20
CA LEU A 62 -1.02 8.24 -8.56
C LEU A 62 -2.30 8.01 -9.38
N ALA A 63 -3.33 7.40 -8.79
CA ALA A 63 -4.62 7.23 -9.46
C ALA A 63 -5.19 8.57 -9.92
N LEU A 64 -5.19 9.59 -9.05
CA LEU A 64 -5.69 10.93 -9.37
C LEU A 64 -4.81 11.66 -10.40
N LEU A 65 -3.47 11.56 -10.29
CA LEU A 65 -2.54 12.20 -11.22
C LEU A 65 -2.64 11.61 -12.64
N ILE A 66 -2.89 10.32 -12.76
CA ILE A 66 -2.94 9.62 -14.03
C ILE A 66 -4.33 9.72 -14.66
N LEU A 67 -5.38 9.48 -13.91
CA LEU A 67 -6.75 9.41 -14.39
C LEU A 67 -7.51 10.74 -14.28
N GLY A 68 -7.15 11.61 -13.33
CA GLY A 68 -7.90 12.82 -13.04
C GLY A 68 -9.34 12.49 -12.64
N LYS A 69 -10.32 13.11 -13.32
CA LYS A 69 -11.75 12.81 -13.13
C LYS A 69 -12.19 11.50 -13.80
N GLY A 70 -11.42 11.01 -14.75
CA GLY A 70 -11.65 9.79 -15.52
C GLY A 70 -10.99 9.87 -16.89
N ARG A 71 -10.27 8.81 -17.28
CA ARG A 71 -9.63 8.64 -18.59
C ARG A 71 -9.72 7.18 -19.02
N GLU A 72 -9.70 6.95 -20.31
CA GLU A 72 -9.64 5.59 -20.90
C GLU A 72 -10.78 4.66 -20.45
N GLY A 73 -11.93 5.25 -20.10
CA GLY A 73 -13.09 4.51 -19.63
C GLY A 73 -13.02 4.11 -18.14
N LEU A 74 -12.02 4.60 -17.39
CA LEU A 74 -11.88 4.38 -15.95
C LEU A 74 -12.37 5.58 -15.14
N ASP A 75 -13.03 5.33 -14.03
CA ASP A 75 -13.41 6.34 -13.05
C ASP A 75 -12.23 6.59 -12.09
N GLY A 76 -11.61 7.78 -12.22
CA GLY A 76 -10.47 8.18 -11.39
C GLY A 76 -10.81 8.33 -9.90
N GLN A 77 -12.04 8.71 -9.57
CA GLN A 77 -12.49 8.82 -8.17
C GLN A 77 -12.66 7.42 -7.58
N ARG A 78 -13.24 6.50 -8.33
CA ARG A 78 -13.38 5.09 -7.92
C ARG A 78 -12.00 4.44 -7.73
N ALA A 79 -11.09 4.66 -8.66
CA ALA A 79 -9.72 4.15 -8.54
C ALA A 79 -9.01 4.70 -7.29
N ALA A 80 -9.10 6.01 -7.03
CA ALA A 80 -8.51 6.59 -5.82
C ALA A 80 -9.13 6.05 -4.53
N LEU A 81 -10.44 5.82 -4.51
CA LEU A 81 -11.12 5.21 -3.37
C LEU A 81 -10.63 3.78 -3.10
N LEU A 82 -10.54 2.95 -4.15
CA LEU A 82 -9.99 1.59 -4.04
C LEU A 82 -8.54 1.62 -3.55
N ALA A 83 -7.72 2.55 -4.07
CA ALA A 83 -6.33 2.72 -3.63
C ALA A 83 -6.21 3.15 -2.16
N LEU A 84 -7.15 3.94 -1.62
CA LEU A 84 -7.13 4.31 -0.19
C LEU A 84 -7.47 3.14 0.74
N VAL A 85 -8.29 2.20 0.27
CA VAL A 85 -8.80 1.12 1.15
C VAL A 85 -8.06 -0.21 0.96
N HIS A 86 -7.22 -0.35 -0.06
CA HIS A 86 -6.65 -1.64 -0.45
C HIS A 86 -5.81 -2.31 0.64
N GLU A 87 -5.13 -1.55 1.49
CA GLU A 87 -4.30 -2.06 2.58
C GLU A 87 -4.98 -2.01 3.96
N MET A 88 -6.29 -1.73 4.02
CA MET A 88 -7.02 -1.70 5.30
C MET A 88 -6.91 -3.02 6.08
N GLY A 89 -6.81 -4.13 5.36
CA GLY A 89 -6.62 -5.47 5.92
C GLY A 89 -5.35 -5.62 6.74
N GLU A 90 -4.32 -4.83 6.48
CA GLU A 90 -3.06 -4.92 7.19
C GLU A 90 -3.10 -4.28 8.59
N SER A 91 -4.15 -3.54 8.94
CA SER A 91 -4.24 -2.81 10.21
C SER A 91 -4.01 -3.68 11.45
N TYR A 92 -4.44 -4.94 11.44
CA TYR A 92 -4.18 -5.95 12.48
C TYR A 92 -3.42 -7.17 11.96
N ALA A 93 -3.57 -7.53 10.67
CA ALA A 93 -2.81 -8.64 10.08
C ALA A 93 -1.33 -8.30 9.90
N GLY A 94 -1.04 -7.01 9.64
CA GLY A 94 0.30 -6.53 9.35
C GLY A 94 0.69 -6.69 7.87
N ASP A 95 1.76 -6.02 7.45
CA ASP A 95 2.33 -6.14 6.10
C ASP A 95 3.01 -7.51 5.93
N ILE A 96 2.22 -8.49 5.48
CA ILE A 96 2.68 -9.86 5.20
C ILE A 96 3.31 -9.89 3.81
N THR A 97 4.62 -10.10 3.79
CA THR A 97 5.38 -10.15 2.54
C THR A 97 5.54 -11.60 2.01
N PRO A 98 5.89 -11.78 0.72
CA PRO A 98 6.06 -13.12 0.14
C PRO A 98 7.09 -13.99 0.86
N VAL A 99 8.10 -13.37 1.53
CA VAL A 99 9.14 -14.12 2.26
C VAL A 99 8.67 -14.64 3.63
N ASP A 100 7.48 -14.26 4.09
CA ASP A 100 6.92 -14.74 5.36
C ASP A 100 6.30 -16.15 5.23
N GLY A 101 6.21 -16.69 4.02
CA GLY A 101 5.74 -18.06 3.78
C GLY A 101 4.25 -18.29 4.05
N VAL A 102 3.46 -17.22 4.16
CA VAL A 102 2.01 -17.30 4.35
C VAL A 102 1.32 -17.51 2.99
N SER A 103 0.42 -18.50 2.89
CA SER A 103 -0.33 -18.69 1.65
C SER A 103 -1.25 -17.50 1.34
N LYS A 104 -1.59 -17.30 0.07
CA LYS A 104 -2.48 -16.21 -0.35
C LYS A 104 -3.86 -16.30 0.32
N GLU A 105 -4.39 -17.51 0.42
CA GLU A 105 -5.69 -17.79 1.05
C GLU A 105 -5.63 -17.42 2.54
N ARG A 106 -4.56 -17.80 3.21
CA ARG A 106 -4.36 -17.48 4.63
C ARG A 106 -4.16 -15.98 4.85
N LYS A 107 -3.35 -15.31 4.00
CA LYS A 107 -3.18 -13.85 4.04
C LYS A 107 -4.54 -13.18 3.89
N ARG A 108 -5.31 -13.52 2.84
CA ARG A 108 -6.64 -12.94 2.59
C ARG A 108 -7.59 -13.13 3.77
N ALA A 109 -7.59 -14.31 4.40
CA ALA A 109 -8.43 -14.56 5.58
C ALA A 109 -8.05 -13.68 6.76
N LEU A 110 -6.75 -13.53 7.04
CA LEU A 110 -6.23 -12.67 8.11
C LEU A 110 -6.58 -11.20 7.89
N GLU A 111 -6.43 -10.71 6.67
CA GLU A 111 -6.74 -9.33 6.30
C GLU A 111 -8.24 -9.06 6.37
N ARG A 112 -9.08 -10.00 5.91
CA ARG A 112 -10.53 -9.89 6.03
C ARG A 112 -10.98 -9.81 7.49
N ASP A 113 -10.46 -10.67 8.36
CA ASP A 113 -10.73 -10.64 9.80
C ASP A 113 -10.25 -9.32 10.44
N SER A 114 -9.11 -8.82 9.99
CA SER A 114 -8.55 -7.54 10.40
C SER A 114 -9.48 -6.36 10.07
N ILE A 115 -10.05 -6.32 8.85
CA ILE A 115 -11.02 -5.30 8.43
C ILE A 115 -12.27 -5.35 9.30
N LEU A 116 -12.84 -6.54 9.51
CA LEU A 116 -14.02 -6.72 10.34
C LEU A 116 -13.78 -6.23 11.77
N ARG A 117 -12.61 -6.52 12.33
CA ARG A 117 -12.19 -6.02 13.64
C ARG A 117 -12.04 -4.50 13.65
N ALA A 118 -11.38 -3.92 12.63
CA ALA A 118 -11.17 -2.47 12.58
C ALA A 118 -12.47 -1.69 12.46
N LEU A 119 -13.45 -2.24 11.75
CA LEU A 119 -14.74 -1.63 11.47
C LEU A 119 -15.87 -2.13 12.39
N GLU A 120 -15.53 -2.82 13.48
CA GLU A 120 -16.54 -3.31 14.43
C GLU A 120 -17.42 -2.18 14.95
N GLY A 121 -18.73 -2.32 14.74
CA GLY A 121 -19.74 -1.32 15.09
C GLY A 121 -19.91 -0.18 14.08
N HIS A 122 -19.07 -0.08 13.04
CA HIS A 122 -19.23 0.97 12.02
C HIS A 122 -20.45 0.67 11.13
N PRO A 123 -21.35 1.66 10.88
CA PRO A 123 -22.58 1.43 10.12
C PRO A 123 -22.33 0.95 8.68
N ASP A 124 -21.26 1.41 8.04
CA ASP A 124 -20.91 1.08 6.68
C ASP A 124 -19.80 0.02 6.57
N ALA A 125 -19.57 -0.80 7.60
CA ALA A 125 -18.51 -1.83 7.60
C ALA A 125 -18.60 -2.75 6.38
N ALA A 126 -19.80 -3.16 5.99
CA ALA A 126 -20.03 -4.02 4.83
C ALA A 126 -19.61 -3.36 3.51
N TRP A 127 -19.82 -2.03 3.38
CA TRP A 127 -19.41 -1.28 2.18
C TRP A 127 -17.88 -1.20 2.07
N PHE A 128 -17.17 -0.93 3.16
CA PHE A 128 -15.70 -0.94 3.16
C PHE A 128 -15.14 -2.33 2.84
N LEU A 129 -15.72 -3.37 3.41
CA LEU A 129 -15.33 -4.75 3.12
C LEU A 129 -15.52 -5.09 1.64
N ALA A 130 -16.66 -4.69 1.06
CA ALA A 130 -16.94 -4.92 -0.36
C ALA A 130 -15.94 -4.18 -1.29
N LEU A 131 -15.51 -2.97 -0.94
CA LEU A 131 -14.46 -2.25 -1.68
C LEU A 131 -13.12 -2.99 -1.64
N TRP A 132 -12.74 -3.48 -0.47
CA TRP A 132 -11.50 -4.24 -0.33
C TRP A 132 -11.58 -5.57 -1.09
N GLU A 133 -12.69 -6.29 -1.00
CA GLU A 133 -12.91 -7.53 -1.76
C GLU A 133 -12.88 -7.29 -3.27
N GLU A 134 -13.46 -6.17 -3.76
CA GLU A 134 -13.39 -5.76 -5.17
C GLU A 134 -11.94 -5.59 -5.63
N PHE A 135 -11.10 -4.93 -4.82
CA PHE A 135 -9.68 -4.77 -5.10
C PHE A 135 -8.97 -6.12 -5.10
N GLU A 136 -9.16 -6.94 -4.07
CA GLU A 136 -8.52 -8.25 -3.93
C GLU A 136 -8.85 -9.21 -5.08
N GLU A 137 -10.05 -9.15 -5.60
CA GLU A 137 -10.50 -9.97 -6.73
C GLU A 137 -10.14 -9.38 -8.09
N GLY A 138 -9.84 -8.08 -8.15
CA GLY A 138 -9.69 -7.36 -9.41
C GLY A 138 -11.01 -7.36 -10.19
N ALA A 139 -12.14 -7.26 -9.48
CA ALA A 139 -13.46 -7.49 -10.04
C ALA A 139 -13.88 -6.43 -11.06
N SER A 140 -13.49 -5.17 -10.85
CA SER A 140 -13.76 -4.06 -11.78
C SER A 140 -12.53 -3.70 -12.63
N PRO A 141 -12.70 -2.93 -13.72
CA PRO A 141 -11.59 -2.34 -14.46
C PRO A 141 -10.70 -1.45 -13.56
N GLU A 142 -11.30 -0.65 -12.69
CA GLU A 142 -10.61 0.22 -11.74
C GLU A 142 -9.79 -0.60 -10.74
N ALA A 143 -10.34 -1.67 -10.19
CA ALA A 143 -9.63 -2.56 -9.26
C ALA A 143 -8.41 -3.21 -9.92
N ARG A 144 -8.52 -3.66 -11.16
CA ARG A 144 -7.37 -4.20 -11.92
C ARG A 144 -6.30 -3.13 -12.16
N PHE A 145 -6.74 -1.91 -12.51
CA PHE A 145 -5.82 -0.80 -12.71
C PHE A 145 -5.10 -0.40 -11.41
N VAL A 146 -5.82 -0.34 -10.29
CA VAL A 146 -5.23 -0.02 -8.98
C VAL A 146 -4.24 -1.09 -8.52
N ARG A 147 -4.46 -2.36 -8.83
CA ARG A 147 -3.47 -3.42 -8.57
C ARG A 147 -2.17 -3.23 -9.36
N GLU A 148 -2.23 -2.64 -10.54
CA GLU A 148 -1.03 -2.25 -11.29
C GLU A 148 -0.40 -0.98 -10.71
N LEU A 149 -1.21 -0.02 -10.22
CA LEU A 149 -0.73 1.19 -9.53
C LEU A 149 -0.02 0.88 -8.23
N ASP A 150 -0.53 -0.04 -7.42
CA ASP A 150 0.15 -0.53 -6.21
C ASP A 150 1.58 -1.00 -6.54
N ARG A 151 1.72 -1.79 -7.61
CA ARG A 151 3.02 -2.28 -8.07
C ARG A 151 3.89 -1.20 -8.68
N LEU A 152 3.30 -0.24 -9.37
CA LEU A 152 4.02 0.94 -9.86
C LEU A 152 4.54 1.77 -8.71
N GLU A 153 3.70 2.09 -7.72
CA GLU A 153 4.07 2.88 -6.55
C GLU A 153 5.26 2.27 -5.81
N MET A 154 5.20 0.95 -5.53
CA MET A 154 6.33 0.21 -4.98
C MET A 154 7.59 0.34 -5.85
N GLY A 155 7.47 0.29 -7.17
CA GLY A 155 8.60 0.46 -8.09
C GLY A 155 9.17 1.87 -8.09
N LEU A 156 8.32 2.91 -7.94
CA LEU A 156 8.76 4.30 -7.83
C LEU A 156 9.48 4.55 -6.50
N GLN A 157 8.97 4.00 -5.40
CA GLN A 157 9.63 4.08 -4.10
C GLN A 157 10.98 3.33 -4.11
N ALA A 158 11.04 2.16 -4.76
CA ALA A 158 12.30 1.46 -4.97
C ALA A 158 13.32 2.31 -5.75
N ALA A 159 12.88 3.10 -6.73
CA ALA A 159 13.76 3.98 -7.49
C ALA A 159 14.36 5.11 -6.62
N LEU A 160 13.60 5.63 -5.65
CA LEU A 160 14.12 6.58 -4.66
C LEU A 160 15.19 5.93 -3.78
N HIS A 161 14.91 4.75 -3.24
CA HIS A 161 15.85 4.01 -2.41
C HIS A 161 17.12 3.60 -3.17
N ASP A 162 17.00 3.22 -4.46
CA ASP A 162 18.16 2.93 -5.31
C ASP A 162 19.04 4.17 -5.54
N ALA A 163 18.42 5.32 -5.79
CA ALA A 163 19.11 6.60 -5.95
C ALA A 163 19.85 7.04 -4.66
N GLU A 164 19.33 6.67 -3.50
CA GLU A 164 19.92 6.88 -2.18
C GLU A 164 21.01 5.84 -1.84
N GLY A 165 21.20 4.82 -2.67
CA GLY A 165 22.23 3.79 -2.51
C GLY A 165 21.82 2.61 -1.62
N HIS A 166 20.54 2.42 -1.35
CA HIS A 166 20.08 1.25 -0.60
C HIS A 166 20.14 -0.03 -1.43
N PRO A 167 20.61 -1.16 -0.85
CA PRO A 167 20.74 -2.43 -1.57
C PRO A 167 19.39 -3.12 -1.83
N GLY A 168 19.37 -4.05 -2.78
CA GLY A 168 18.24 -4.94 -2.99
C GLY A 168 17.10 -4.39 -3.85
N MET A 169 17.19 -3.16 -4.33
CA MET A 169 16.14 -2.52 -5.13
C MET A 169 15.84 -3.20 -6.47
N PRO A 170 16.81 -3.83 -7.18
CA PRO A 170 16.52 -4.51 -8.45
C PRO A 170 15.43 -5.59 -8.37
N GLU A 171 15.26 -6.29 -7.25
CA GLU A 171 14.18 -7.29 -7.13
C GLU A 171 12.78 -6.67 -7.13
N PHE A 172 12.63 -5.45 -6.57
CA PHE A 172 11.37 -4.70 -6.60
C PHE A 172 11.07 -4.20 -8.01
N PHE A 173 12.09 -3.76 -8.76
CA PHE A 173 11.96 -3.41 -10.19
C PHE A 173 11.46 -4.59 -11.00
N GLU A 174 12.04 -5.78 -10.80
CA GLU A 174 11.61 -6.99 -11.50
C GLU A 174 10.18 -7.41 -11.09
N SER A 175 9.82 -7.24 -9.81
CA SER A 175 8.45 -7.48 -9.33
C SER A 175 7.44 -6.53 -9.97
N ALA A 176 7.76 -5.23 -10.00
CA ALA A 176 6.92 -4.22 -10.66
C ALA A 176 6.79 -4.50 -12.16
N ARG A 177 7.91 -4.78 -12.86
CA ARG A 177 7.92 -5.13 -14.29
C ARG A 177 7.05 -6.32 -14.64
N ARG A 178 6.96 -7.33 -13.79
CA ARG A 178 6.09 -8.50 -14.02
C ARG A 178 4.62 -8.17 -13.87
N SER A 179 4.29 -7.21 -13.05
CA SER A 179 2.90 -6.91 -12.64
C SER A 179 2.30 -5.75 -13.43
N VAL A 180 3.07 -4.71 -13.72
CA VAL A 180 2.65 -3.51 -14.46
C VAL A 180 2.63 -3.82 -15.96
N ARG A 181 1.46 -3.91 -16.56
CA ARG A 181 1.23 -4.27 -17.97
C ARG A 181 0.70 -3.11 -18.79
N GLU A 182 -0.03 -2.19 -18.16
CA GLU A 182 -0.58 -0.99 -18.81
C GLU A 182 0.60 -0.16 -19.37
N PRO A 183 0.59 0.20 -20.68
CA PRO A 183 1.75 0.78 -21.36
C PRO A 183 2.25 2.10 -20.75
N ARG A 184 1.33 2.97 -20.31
CA ARG A 184 1.68 4.25 -19.69
C ARG A 184 2.31 4.05 -18.31
N LEU A 185 1.74 3.15 -17.49
CA LEU A 185 2.30 2.83 -16.18
C LEU A 185 3.70 2.21 -16.33
N ARG A 186 3.87 1.36 -17.33
CA ARG A 186 5.16 0.77 -17.65
C ARG A 186 6.19 1.82 -18.05
N ALA A 187 5.81 2.80 -18.87
CA ALA A 187 6.69 3.89 -19.27
C ALA A 187 7.15 4.72 -18.06
N LEU A 188 6.23 5.04 -17.14
CA LEU A 188 6.56 5.76 -15.90
C LEU A 188 7.55 4.97 -15.02
N LEU A 189 7.35 3.65 -14.88
CA LEU A 189 8.26 2.79 -14.13
C LEU A 189 9.67 2.80 -14.73
N GLU A 190 9.81 2.61 -16.05
CA GLU A 190 11.12 2.56 -16.71
C GLU A 190 11.83 3.93 -16.67
N GLU A 191 11.07 5.02 -16.76
CA GLU A 191 11.61 6.38 -16.60
C GLU A 191 12.20 6.59 -15.20
N ALA A 192 11.48 6.18 -14.15
CA ALA A 192 11.92 6.27 -12.75
C ALA A 192 13.21 5.42 -12.52
N ILE A 193 13.22 4.17 -12.98
CA ILE A 193 14.39 3.28 -12.87
C ILE A 193 15.60 3.91 -13.60
N GLY A 194 15.39 4.46 -14.79
CA GLY A 194 16.43 5.14 -15.55
C GLY A 194 16.97 6.39 -14.84
N ALA A 195 16.10 7.12 -14.14
CA ALA A 195 16.50 8.29 -13.33
C ALA A 195 17.35 7.89 -12.11
N ALA A 196 16.94 6.86 -11.36
CA ALA A 196 17.71 6.32 -10.24
C ALA A 196 19.13 5.91 -10.65
N GLY A 197 19.25 5.14 -11.73
CA GLY A 197 20.55 4.71 -12.26
C GLY A 197 21.47 5.86 -12.75
N ARG A 198 20.92 7.03 -13.08
CA ARG A 198 21.71 8.26 -13.35
C ARG A 198 22.19 8.94 -12.08
N ALA A 199 21.33 9.03 -11.06
CA ALA A 199 21.64 9.64 -9.78
C ALA A 199 22.78 8.89 -9.06
N GLY A 200 22.71 7.56 -8.98
CA GLY A 200 23.74 6.74 -8.36
C GLY A 200 25.13 6.86 -9.01
N ARG A 201 25.18 7.08 -10.34
CA ARG A 201 26.46 7.36 -11.04
C ARG A 201 27.03 8.76 -10.81
N GLY A 202 26.19 9.73 -10.47
CA GLY A 202 26.62 11.10 -10.18
C GLY A 202 27.25 11.25 -8.79
N SER A 203 26.84 10.45 -7.83
CA SER A 203 27.33 10.45 -6.43
C SER A 203 28.67 9.71 -6.25
N ALA A 204 29.14 8.97 -7.26
CA ALA A 204 30.39 8.19 -7.22
C ALA A 204 31.60 8.97 -7.77
N ARG A 205 31.46 10.25 -8.03
CA ARG A 205 32.52 11.16 -8.45
C ARG A 205 32.79 12.20 -7.37
#